data_509c67580dc331ca68a50bd74d24646e
#
_entry.id   509c67580dc331ca68a50bd74d24646e
#
_cell.length_a   1.000
_cell.length_b   1.000
_cell.length_c   1.000
_cell.angle_alpha   90.00
_cell.angle_beta   90.00
_cell.angle_gamma   90.00
#
_symmetry.space_group_name_H-M   'P 1'
#
loop_
_entity.id
_entity.type
_entity.pdbx_description
1 polymer ?
#
loop_
_entity_poly.entity_id
_entity_poly.type
_entity_poly.pdbx_seq_one_letter_code
_entity_poly.pdbx_strand_id
1 'polypeptide(L)'
;KRYKLCMLLIMCITMTYIAAGCGSKRDGLTITNVSYDPTREFYEEYNKVFADYYMAEYGKQIKVIQSHGGSGSQARSVVEGCNADVVTLALEHDISLIENTGLIDAGWKDEYDKDSSPYTSTIVFLVRKGNPLNISDWDDLIKDGVEVITPDPKSSGGACWNFLAALSYARDKYNSEDKQKEFLGKLYANVSVLDSGARGSTTTFVENKKGDVLIAWENEALTSLASYPDEYEIVTPSV
;
A
#
# COMPACT_ATOMS: atom_id res chain seq x y z
N LYS A 1 69.62 8.56 17.51
CA LYS A 1 68.53 9.09 18.38
C LYS A 1 67.69 10.17 17.69
N ARG A 2 68.31 11.06 16.90
CA ARG A 2 67.59 12.18 16.20
C ARG A 2 66.61 11.69 15.13
N TYR A 3 66.92 10.65 14.36
CA TYR A 3 66.04 10.13 13.30
C TYR A 3 64.76 9.46 13.84
N LYS A 4 64.86 8.79 15.02
CA LYS A 4 63.69 8.20 15.66
C LYS A 4 62.70 9.26 16.15
N LEU A 5 63.21 10.42 16.60
CA LEU A 5 62.38 11.50 17.05
C LEU A 5 61.66 12.22 15.88
N CYS A 6 62.36 12.41 14.73
CA CYS A 6 61.78 12.95 13.52
C CYS A 6 60.72 12.02 12.93
N MET A 7 60.91 10.70 12.96
CA MET A 7 59.95 9.72 12.46
C MET A 7 58.70 9.67 13.34
N LEU A 8 58.84 9.81 14.67
CA LEU A 8 57.70 9.89 15.58
C LEU A 8 56.87 11.18 15.37
N LEU A 9 57.55 12.32 15.13
CA LEU A 9 56.87 13.58 14.87
C LEU A 9 56.12 13.56 13.53
N ILE A 10 56.63 12.97 12.49
CA ILE A 10 55.96 12.80 11.17
C ILE A 10 54.80 11.85 11.31
N MET A 11 54.90 10.78 12.08
CA MET A 11 53.81 9.83 12.33
C MET A 11 52.66 10.43 13.16
N CYS A 12 52.98 11.34 14.11
CA CYS A 12 51.95 12.07 14.86
C CYS A 12 51.22 13.15 13.97
N ILE A 13 51.95 13.80 13.06
CA ILE A 13 51.34 14.80 12.15
C ILE A 13 50.44 14.09 11.11
N THR A 14 50.80 12.91 10.62
CA THR A 14 49.95 12.17 9.70
C THR A 14 48.72 11.58 10.38
N MET A 15 48.76 11.22 11.67
CA MET A 15 47.60 10.77 12.42
C MET A 15 46.59 11.88 12.72
N THR A 16 47.02 13.14 12.84
CA THR A 16 46.10 14.28 13.06
C THR A 16 45.35 14.68 11.79
N TYR A 17 45.85 14.40 10.58
CA TYR A 17 45.14 14.68 9.34
C TYR A 17 44.06 13.62 8.98
N ILE A 18 44.11 12.41 9.56
CA ILE A 18 43.11 11.36 9.31
C ILE A 18 41.87 11.55 10.20
N ALA A 19 41.97 12.32 11.30
CA ALA A 19 40.86 12.61 12.19
C ALA A 19 39.98 13.80 11.73
N ALA A 20 40.38 14.55 10.67
CA ALA A 20 39.62 15.65 10.08
C ALA A 20 38.79 15.21 8.85
N GLY A 21 38.69 13.89 8.62
CA GLY A 21 37.94 13.29 7.51
C GLY A 21 36.50 12.99 7.87
N CYS A 22 35.59 13.78 7.35
CA CYS A 22 34.18 13.48 7.13
C CYS A 22 33.31 13.16 8.36
N GLY A 23 33.17 14.13 9.24
CA GLY A 23 31.86 14.36 9.83
C GLY A 23 30.97 15.09 8.81
N SER A 24 30.46 14.42 7.78
CA SER A 24 29.29 14.96 7.09
C SER A 24 28.17 14.95 8.12
N LYS A 25 27.93 16.09 8.76
CA LYS A 25 26.67 16.34 9.43
C LYS A 25 25.60 16.02 8.39
N ARG A 26 24.91 14.90 8.55
CA ARG A 26 23.64 14.71 7.90
C ARG A 26 22.69 15.70 8.56
N ASP A 27 22.71 16.94 8.11
CA ASP A 27 21.83 18.01 8.57
C ASP A 27 20.41 17.82 7.99
N GLY A 28 19.95 16.59 7.81
CA GLY A 28 18.65 16.23 7.28
C GLY A 28 17.89 15.29 8.22
N LEU A 29 16.63 15.60 8.44
CA LEU A 29 15.68 14.72 9.11
C LEU A 29 15.35 13.56 8.15
N THR A 30 15.23 12.35 8.69
CA THR A 30 14.72 11.20 7.95
C THR A 30 13.48 10.71 8.68
N ILE A 31 12.38 10.53 7.96
CA ILE A 31 11.15 9.90 8.44
C ILE A 31 10.82 8.68 7.58
N THR A 32 10.20 7.70 8.20
CA THR A 32 9.73 6.47 7.55
C THR A 32 8.21 6.47 7.48
N ASN A 33 7.67 6.44 6.25
CA ASN A 33 6.24 6.27 5.99
C ASN A 33 5.96 4.81 5.63
N VAL A 34 5.19 4.14 6.46
CA VAL A 34 4.70 2.78 6.23
C VAL A 34 3.26 2.87 5.74
N SER A 35 3.00 2.41 4.50
CA SER A 35 1.68 2.53 3.89
C SER A 35 1.27 1.26 3.12
N TYR A 36 0.01 1.17 2.74
CA TYR A 36 -0.46 0.05 1.94
C TYR A 36 -0.20 0.27 0.43
N ASP A 37 -0.11 -0.83 -0.33
CA ASP A 37 0.40 -0.87 -1.71
C ASP A 37 -0.17 0.17 -2.68
N PRO A 38 -1.49 0.43 -2.73
CA PRO A 38 -2.09 1.33 -3.73
C PRO A 38 -1.66 2.79 -3.61
N THR A 39 -0.98 3.16 -2.54
CA THR A 39 -0.56 4.54 -2.28
C THR A 39 0.87 4.86 -2.69
N ARG A 40 1.56 3.91 -3.31
CA ARG A 40 2.98 4.02 -3.69
C ARG A 40 3.26 5.25 -4.55
N GLU A 41 2.58 5.36 -5.67
CA GLU A 41 2.76 6.45 -6.63
C GLU A 41 2.33 7.79 -6.02
N PHE A 42 1.24 7.80 -5.26
CA PHE A 42 0.79 8.99 -4.53
C PHE A 42 1.88 9.52 -3.60
N TYR A 43 2.49 8.67 -2.78
CA TYR A 43 3.54 9.10 -1.86
C TYR A 43 4.87 9.42 -2.55
N GLU A 44 5.17 8.82 -3.69
CA GLU A 44 6.32 9.23 -4.51
C GLU A 44 6.23 10.69 -4.94
N GLU A 45 5.05 11.15 -5.36
CA GLU A 45 4.82 12.55 -5.74
C GLU A 45 4.67 13.45 -4.51
N TYR A 46 3.86 13.04 -3.54
CA TYR A 46 3.63 13.81 -2.31
C TYR A 46 4.92 14.11 -1.56
N ASN A 47 5.82 13.14 -1.42
CA ASN A 47 7.06 13.31 -0.67
C ASN A 47 8.02 14.31 -1.32
N LYS A 48 7.98 14.49 -2.64
CA LYS A 48 8.74 15.55 -3.33
C LYS A 48 8.21 16.93 -2.92
N VAL A 49 6.90 17.12 -3.02
CA VAL A 49 6.23 18.36 -2.61
C VAL A 49 6.45 18.66 -1.14
N PHE A 50 6.34 17.63 -0.29
CA PHE A 50 6.57 17.77 1.14
C PHE A 50 8.02 18.14 1.47
N ALA A 51 9.01 17.57 0.79
CA ALA A 51 10.41 17.89 0.98
C ALA A 51 10.72 19.34 0.59
N ASP A 52 10.17 19.83 -0.52
CA ASP A 52 10.30 21.19 -0.97
C ASP A 52 9.64 22.18 0.01
N TYR A 53 8.43 21.87 0.48
CA TYR A 53 7.74 22.65 1.51
C TYR A 53 8.56 22.71 2.81
N TYR A 54 9.07 21.57 3.27
CA TYR A 54 9.84 21.48 4.51
C TYR A 54 11.15 22.30 4.43
N MET A 55 11.81 22.25 3.27
CA MET A 55 12.99 23.07 3.01
C MET A 55 12.65 24.56 3.02
N ALA A 56 11.56 24.98 2.38
CA ALA A 56 11.14 26.38 2.30
C ALA A 56 10.76 26.94 3.68
N GLU A 57 10.03 26.13 4.50
CA GLU A 57 9.50 26.57 5.78
C GLU A 57 10.54 26.51 6.91
N TYR A 58 11.35 25.45 6.96
CA TYR A 58 12.27 25.18 8.07
C TYR A 58 13.76 25.33 7.71
N GLY A 59 14.10 25.52 6.45
CA GLY A 59 15.49 25.63 5.97
C GLY A 59 16.29 24.33 6.14
N LYS A 60 15.64 23.18 6.22
CA LYS A 60 16.26 21.88 6.46
C LYS A 60 15.81 20.87 5.42
N GLN A 61 16.72 19.97 5.05
CA GLN A 61 16.37 18.85 4.20
C GLN A 61 15.64 17.78 5.01
N ILE A 62 14.61 17.18 4.40
CA ILE A 62 13.94 15.99 4.92
C ILE A 62 13.99 14.88 3.87
N LYS A 63 14.25 13.65 4.31
CA LYS A 63 14.18 12.45 3.50
C LYS A 63 13.05 11.58 3.99
N VAL A 64 12.12 11.23 3.12
CA VAL A 64 11.07 10.25 3.43
C VAL A 64 11.47 8.89 2.86
N ILE A 65 11.59 7.89 3.75
CA ILE A 65 11.75 6.49 3.39
C ILE A 65 10.34 5.90 3.31
N GLN A 66 10.07 5.12 2.27
CA GLN A 66 8.77 4.50 2.06
C GLN A 66 8.86 2.98 2.20
N SER A 67 7.85 2.40 2.86
CA SER A 67 7.58 0.97 2.88
C SER A 67 6.13 0.74 2.45
N HIS A 68 5.93 -0.07 1.41
CA HIS A 68 4.60 -0.39 0.88
C HIS A 68 4.37 -1.89 0.89
N GLY A 69 3.16 -2.32 1.21
CA GLY A 69 2.78 -3.73 1.24
C GLY A 69 1.29 -3.91 1.56
N GLY A 70 0.84 -5.13 1.77
CA GLY A 70 -0.52 -5.37 2.23
C GLY A 70 -0.76 -4.70 3.58
N SER A 71 -1.91 -4.02 3.76
CA SER A 71 -2.22 -3.21 4.93
C SER A 71 -2.02 -3.95 6.26
N GLY A 72 -2.65 -5.13 6.41
CA GLY A 72 -2.48 -5.96 7.61
C GLY A 72 -1.05 -6.49 7.80
N SER A 73 -0.29 -6.68 6.72
CA SER A 73 1.12 -7.07 6.81
C SER A 73 1.98 -5.91 7.32
N GLN A 74 1.71 -4.69 6.84
CA GLN A 74 2.39 -3.48 7.30
C GLN A 74 2.09 -3.20 8.79
N ALA A 75 0.81 -3.32 9.21
CA ALA A 75 0.43 -3.18 10.61
C ALA A 75 1.22 -4.14 11.50
N ARG A 76 1.27 -5.43 11.14
CA ARG A 76 2.05 -6.43 11.89
C ARG A 76 3.53 -6.10 11.93
N SER A 77 4.13 -5.68 10.82
CA SER A 77 5.54 -5.29 10.78
C SER A 77 5.86 -4.17 11.75
N VAL A 78 4.98 -3.17 11.86
CA VAL A 78 5.14 -2.06 12.84
C VAL A 78 5.04 -2.58 14.27
N VAL A 79 4.03 -3.40 14.57
CA VAL A 79 3.88 -4.05 15.88
C VAL A 79 5.09 -4.91 16.25
N GLU A 80 5.71 -5.57 15.28
CA GLU A 80 6.91 -6.40 15.43
C GLU A 80 8.22 -5.60 15.48
N GLY A 81 8.15 -4.26 15.41
CA GLY A 81 9.31 -3.38 15.62
C GLY A 81 9.88 -2.75 14.34
N CYS A 82 9.17 -2.76 13.22
CA CYS A 82 9.52 -1.91 12.09
C CYS A 82 9.41 -0.44 12.52
N ASN A 83 10.49 0.31 12.37
CA ASN A 83 10.51 1.72 12.73
C ASN A 83 9.69 2.51 11.72
N ALA A 84 8.58 3.07 12.15
CA ALA A 84 7.68 3.92 11.37
C ALA A 84 7.43 5.22 12.12
N ASP A 85 7.52 6.35 11.41
CA ASP A 85 7.16 7.66 11.93
C ASP A 85 5.73 8.03 11.51
N VAL A 86 5.27 7.50 10.38
CA VAL A 86 3.93 7.68 9.85
C VAL A 86 3.41 6.34 9.35
N VAL A 87 2.16 6.04 9.63
CA VAL A 87 1.44 4.89 9.05
C VAL A 87 0.19 5.36 8.32
N THR A 88 -0.06 4.82 7.13
CA THR A 88 -1.27 5.06 6.35
C THR A 88 -1.77 3.72 5.81
N LEU A 89 -2.80 3.18 6.44
CA LEU A 89 -3.29 1.83 6.18
C LEU A 89 -4.74 1.86 5.68
N ALA A 90 -5.19 0.76 5.09
CA ALA A 90 -6.49 0.69 4.43
C ALA A 90 -7.67 0.50 5.40
N LEU A 91 -7.41 0.04 6.62
CA LEU A 91 -8.44 -0.33 7.59
C LEU A 91 -8.18 0.34 8.94
N GLU A 92 -9.22 0.86 9.56
CA GLU A 92 -9.18 1.29 10.96
C GLU A 92 -8.66 0.18 11.89
N HIS A 93 -9.09 -1.06 11.65
CA HIS A 93 -8.62 -2.22 12.40
C HIS A 93 -7.10 -2.37 12.40
N ASP A 94 -6.44 -2.11 11.28
CA ASP A 94 -4.98 -2.22 11.14
C ASP A 94 -4.27 -1.13 11.93
N ILE A 95 -4.83 0.09 12.00
CA ILE A 95 -4.31 1.17 12.85
C ILE A 95 -4.55 0.86 14.33
N SER A 96 -5.75 0.36 14.68
CA SER A 96 -6.08 -0.03 16.06
C SER A 96 -5.20 -1.17 16.57
N LEU A 97 -4.71 -2.05 15.69
CA LEU A 97 -3.75 -3.09 16.06
C LEU A 97 -2.43 -2.46 16.56
N ILE A 98 -1.98 -1.38 15.94
CA ILE A 98 -0.78 -0.63 16.35
C ILE A 98 -1.06 0.18 17.62
N GLU A 99 -2.22 0.86 17.69
CA GLU A 99 -2.68 1.59 18.90
C GLU A 99 -2.65 0.71 20.15
N ASN A 100 -3.15 -0.53 20.05
CA ASN A 100 -3.18 -1.49 21.16
C ASN A 100 -1.78 -1.85 21.71
N THR A 101 -0.71 -1.54 20.99
CA THR A 101 0.67 -1.70 21.47
C THR A 101 1.23 -0.44 22.11
N GLY A 102 0.48 0.67 22.11
CA GLY A 102 0.91 1.96 22.63
C GLY A 102 1.87 2.73 21.72
N LEU A 103 2.01 2.34 20.45
CA LEU A 103 2.83 3.04 19.45
C LEU A 103 2.09 4.21 18.80
N ILE A 104 0.77 4.25 18.90
CA ILE A 104 -0.12 5.34 18.47
C ILE A 104 -0.96 5.71 19.68
N ASP A 105 -1.14 7.00 19.92
CA ASP A 105 -1.97 7.51 21.01
C ASP A 105 -3.46 7.20 20.76
N ALA A 106 -4.18 6.94 21.86
CA ALA A 106 -5.63 6.79 21.80
C ALA A 106 -6.28 8.09 21.31
N GLY A 107 -7.32 7.96 20.46
CA GLY A 107 -8.00 9.13 19.90
C GLY A 107 -7.43 9.62 18.57
N TRP A 108 -6.51 8.90 17.96
CA TRP A 108 -5.92 9.23 16.65
C TRP A 108 -6.96 9.52 15.55
N LYS A 109 -8.16 8.94 15.64
CA LYS A 109 -9.25 9.17 14.67
C LYS A 109 -9.78 10.61 14.71
N ASP A 110 -9.76 11.21 15.90
CA ASP A 110 -10.29 12.57 16.13
C ASP A 110 -9.23 13.65 15.94
N GLU A 111 -7.98 13.28 15.61
CA GLU A 111 -6.86 14.22 15.50
C GLU A 111 -6.98 15.08 14.25
N TYR A 112 -7.49 14.51 13.15
CA TYR A 112 -7.72 15.21 11.89
C TYR A 112 -9.14 14.97 11.37
N ASP A 113 -9.59 15.84 10.48
CA ASP A 113 -10.89 15.71 9.81
C ASP A 113 -11.06 14.34 9.11
N LYS A 114 -12.31 13.92 8.97
CA LYS A 114 -12.69 12.66 8.28
C LYS A 114 -12.06 11.41 8.91
N ASP A 115 -12.10 11.34 10.23
CA ASP A 115 -11.53 10.23 11.00
C ASP A 115 -10.04 9.99 10.68
N SER A 116 -9.29 11.07 10.53
CA SER A 116 -7.87 11.06 10.15
C SER A 116 -7.59 10.32 8.83
N SER A 117 -8.56 10.32 7.91
CA SER A 117 -8.44 9.68 6.59
C SER A 117 -8.02 10.70 5.53
N PRO A 118 -6.78 10.65 5.00
CA PRO A 118 -6.28 11.66 4.08
C PRO A 118 -6.90 11.58 2.68
N TYR A 119 -7.46 10.43 2.30
CA TYR A 119 -8.10 10.19 1.00
C TYR A 119 -9.07 9.01 1.08
N THR A 120 -9.89 8.85 0.04
CA THR A 120 -10.83 7.74 -0.13
C THR A 120 -10.68 7.13 -1.52
N SER A 121 -11.11 5.88 -1.68
CA SER A 121 -11.19 5.18 -2.96
C SER A 121 -12.43 4.30 -2.99
N THR A 122 -12.69 3.64 -4.11
CA THR A 122 -13.79 2.69 -4.28
C THR A 122 -13.29 1.40 -4.92
N ILE A 123 -14.13 0.36 -4.89
CA ILE A 123 -13.87 -0.91 -5.55
C ILE A 123 -14.47 -0.89 -6.96
N VAL A 124 -13.68 -1.33 -7.92
CA VAL A 124 -14.07 -1.49 -9.32
C VAL A 124 -13.60 -2.84 -9.85
N PHE A 125 -14.08 -3.23 -11.01
CA PHE A 125 -13.57 -4.36 -11.76
C PHE A 125 -12.70 -3.88 -12.92
N LEU A 126 -11.50 -4.43 -13.04
CA LEU A 126 -10.67 -4.26 -14.21
C LEU A 126 -10.85 -5.52 -15.07
N VAL A 127 -11.27 -5.34 -16.31
CA VAL A 127 -11.51 -6.43 -17.27
C VAL A 127 -10.65 -6.27 -18.51
N ARG A 128 -10.53 -7.34 -19.30
CA ARG A 128 -9.84 -7.28 -20.60
C ARG A 128 -10.57 -6.34 -21.57
N LYS A 129 -9.84 -5.72 -22.49
CA LYS A 129 -10.39 -4.84 -23.52
C LYS A 129 -11.54 -5.47 -24.29
N GLY A 130 -12.62 -4.72 -24.46
CA GLY A 130 -13.85 -5.19 -25.07
C GLY A 130 -14.70 -6.10 -24.20
N ASN A 131 -14.31 -6.28 -22.94
CA ASN A 131 -15.07 -7.03 -21.92
C ASN A 131 -15.67 -8.34 -22.47
N PRO A 132 -14.84 -9.31 -22.89
CA PRO A 132 -15.28 -10.49 -23.65
C PRO A 132 -16.28 -11.38 -22.92
N LEU A 133 -16.31 -11.32 -21.59
CA LEU A 133 -17.24 -12.09 -20.75
C LEU A 133 -18.48 -11.29 -20.34
N ASN A 134 -18.62 -10.04 -20.85
CA ASN A 134 -19.72 -9.14 -20.49
C ASN A 134 -19.92 -9.01 -18.98
N ILE A 135 -18.83 -8.81 -18.25
CA ILE A 135 -18.85 -8.55 -16.82
C ILE A 135 -19.46 -7.15 -16.59
N SER A 136 -20.54 -7.07 -15.86
CA SER A 136 -21.25 -5.82 -15.55
C SER A 136 -21.46 -5.58 -14.07
N ASP A 137 -21.56 -6.66 -13.29
CA ASP A 137 -21.80 -6.57 -11.85
C ASP A 137 -21.30 -7.87 -11.15
N TRP A 138 -21.42 -7.89 -9.84
CA TRP A 138 -20.99 -8.97 -8.94
C TRP A 138 -21.50 -10.37 -9.31
N ASP A 139 -22.73 -10.46 -9.86
CA ASP A 139 -23.30 -11.76 -10.30
C ASP A 139 -22.53 -12.39 -11.46
N ASP A 140 -21.88 -11.57 -12.25
CA ASP A 140 -21.12 -12.09 -13.38
C ASP A 140 -19.86 -12.81 -12.90
N LEU A 141 -19.37 -12.44 -11.70
CA LEU A 141 -18.17 -13.02 -11.11
C LEU A 141 -18.38 -14.44 -10.54
N ILE A 142 -19.64 -14.87 -10.36
CA ILE A 142 -19.98 -16.20 -9.87
C ILE A 142 -20.39 -17.18 -10.99
N LYS A 143 -20.30 -16.75 -12.25
CA LYS A 143 -20.58 -17.63 -13.42
C LYS A 143 -19.48 -18.67 -13.57
N ASP A 144 -19.87 -19.83 -14.05
CA ASP A 144 -18.93 -20.91 -14.36
C ASP A 144 -17.91 -20.47 -15.41
N GLY A 145 -16.65 -20.73 -15.16
CA GLY A 145 -15.55 -20.45 -16.06
C GLY A 145 -15.02 -19.02 -16.01
N VAL A 146 -15.53 -18.15 -15.12
CA VAL A 146 -14.94 -16.84 -14.84
C VAL A 146 -13.80 -16.99 -13.86
N GLU A 147 -12.61 -16.52 -14.21
CA GLU A 147 -11.45 -16.48 -13.32
C GLU A 147 -11.29 -15.10 -12.67
N VAL A 148 -11.47 -15.04 -11.36
CA VAL A 148 -11.35 -13.82 -10.55
C VAL A 148 -9.96 -13.73 -9.94
N ILE A 149 -9.37 -12.54 -10.00
CA ILE A 149 -8.15 -12.18 -9.26
C ILE A 149 -8.52 -11.20 -8.16
N THR A 150 -8.07 -11.47 -6.95
CA THR A 150 -8.19 -10.58 -5.77
C THR A 150 -7.10 -10.91 -4.77
N PRO A 151 -6.64 -9.95 -3.94
CA PRO A 151 -5.65 -10.27 -2.92
C PRO A 151 -6.27 -11.05 -1.74
N ASP A 152 -5.41 -11.59 -0.87
CA ASP A 152 -5.81 -12.34 0.32
C ASP A 152 -6.28 -11.39 1.44
N PRO A 153 -7.52 -11.50 1.94
CA PRO A 153 -8.02 -10.67 3.03
C PRO A 153 -7.26 -10.85 4.36
N LYS A 154 -6.47 -11.90 4.53
CA LYS A 154 -5.62 -12.08 5.72
C LYS A 154 -4.39 -11.16 5.76
N SER A 155 -3.99 -10.62 4.62
CA SER A 155 -2.80 -9.79 4.50
C SER A 155 -3.08 -8.41 3.89
N SER A 156 -4.14 -8.29 3.10
CA SER A 156 -4.48 -7.09 2.33
C SER A 156 -5.77 -6.45 2.83
N GLY A 157 -5.68 -5.19 3.25
CA GLY A 157 -6.85 -4.38 3.57
C GLY A 157 -7.74 -4.14 2.35
N GLY A 158 -7.16 -4.02 1.15
CA GLY A 158 -7.93 -3.95 -0.10
C GLY A 158 -8.80 -5.18 -0.32
N ALA A 159 -8.29 -6.36 -0.03
CA ALA A 159 -9.08 -7.59 -0.12
C ALA A 159 -10.23 -7.64 0.91
N CYS A 160 -10.04 -7.05 2.09
CA CYS A 160 -11.14 -6.89 3.05
C CYS A 160 -12.25 -6.00 2.47
N TRP A 161 -11.89 -4.90 1.82
CA TRP A 161 -12.86 -4.04 1.15
C TRP A 161 -13.52 -4.73 -0.05
N ASN A 162 -12.79 -5.51 -0.85
CA ASN A 162 -13.36 -6.33 -1.92
C ASN A 162 -14.41 -7.31 -1.37
N PHE A 163 -14.09 -7.97 -0.24
CA PHE A 163 -15.02 -8.87 0.44
C PHE A 163 -16.25 -8.12 0.97
N LEU A 164 -16.06 -6.95 1.60
CA LEU A 164 -17.17 -6.17 2.16
C LEU A 164 -18.08 -5.62 1.07
N ALA A 165 -17.55 -5.20 -0.07
CA ALA A 165 -18.34 -4.78 -1.23
C ALA A 165 -19.17 -5.95 -1.79
N ALA A 166 -18.56 -7.13 -1.97
CA ALA A 166 -19.27 -8.34 -2.38
C ALA A 166 -20.35 -8.75 -1.37
N LEU A 167 -20.07 -8.64 -0.07
CA LEU A 167 -21.05 -8.91 0.99
C LEU A 167 -22.18 -7.88 0.98
N SER A 168 -21.89 -6.60 0.76
CA SER A 168 -22.91 -5.54 0.64
C SER A 168 -23.87 -5.86 -0.50
N TYR A 169 -23.32 -6.16 -1.68
CA TYR A 169 -24.13 -6.61 -2.81
C TYR A 169 -25.00 -7.82 -2.49
N ALA A 170 -24.41 -8.82 -1.85
CA ALA A 170 -25.14 -10.03 -1.47
C ALA A 170 -26.28 -9.76 -0.47
N ARG A 171 -26.07 -8.82 0.47
CA ARG A 171 -27.09 -8.38 1.44
C ARG A 171 -28.25 -7.65 0.77
N ASP A 172 -27.96 -6.79 -0.18
CA ASP A 172 -28.98 -6.05 -0.92
C ASP A 172 -29.80 -6.97 -1.82
N LYS A 173 -29.17 -8.01 -2.37
CA LYS A 173 -29.80 -8.93 -3.30
C LYS A 173 -30.53 -10.10 -2.64
N TYR A 174 -29.99 -10.64 -1.57
CA TYR A 174 -30.48 -11.87 -0.95
C TYR A 174 -30.97 -11.63 0.48
N ASN A 175 -32.23 -11.97 0.73
CA ASN A 175 -32.87 -11.82 2.04
C ASN A 175 -32.51 -12.92 3.07
N SER A 176 -31.54 -13.79 2.77
CA SER A 176 -31.16 -14.94 3.59
C SER A 176 -29.64 -14.99 3.72
N GLU A 177 -29.15 -15.13 4.95
CA GLU A 177 -27.73 -15.30 5.22
C GLU A 177 -27.12 -16.51 4.48
N ASP A 178 -27.88 -17.60 4.36
CA ASP A 178 -27.38 -18.78 3.65
C ASP A 178 -27.16 -18.51 2.16
N LYS A 179 -28.05 -17.72 1.53
CA LYS A 179 -27.85 -17.29 0.13
C LYS A 179 -26.70 -16.30 -0.03
N GLN A 180 -26.51 -15.41 0.95
CA GLN A 180 -25.35 -14.49 0.96
C GLN A 180 -24.03 -15.27 1.09
N LYS A 181 -23.99 -16.27 1.98
CA LYS A 181 -22.84 -17.17 2.12
C LYS A 181 -22.59 -18.01 0.87
N GLU A 182 -23.67 -18.53 0.25
CA GLU A 182 -23.58 -19.27 -1.01
C GLU A 182 -22.98 -18.42 -2.12
N PHE A 183 -23.45 -17.16 -2.26
CA PHE A 183 -22.90 -16.20 -3.24
C PHE A 183 -21.42 -15.96 -3.01
N LEU A 184 -21.01 -15.62 -1.78
CA LEU A 184 -19.60 -15.42 -1.44
C LEU A 184 -18.77 -16.68 -1.66
N GLY A 185 -19.30 -17.84 -1.32
CA GLY A 185 -18.66 -19.12 -1.57
C GLY A 185 -18.40 -19.36 -3.06
N LYS A 186 -19.36 -19.06 -3.94
CA LYS A 186 -19.22 -19.15 -5.40
C LYS A 186 -18.18 -18.13 -5.92
N LEU A 187 -18.23 -16.88 -5.43
CA LEU A 187 -17.25 -15.86 -5.82
C LEU A 187 -15.82 -16.34 -5.50
N TYR A 188 -15.59 -16.79 -4.27
CA TYR A 188 -14.25 -17.25 -3.87
C TYR A 188 -13.86 -18.60 -4.48
N ALA A 189 -14.81 -19.42 -4.93
CA ALA A 189 -14.50 -20.60 -5.73
C ALA A 189 -13.95 -20.26 -7.12
N ASN A 190 -14.30 -19.10 -7.66
CA ASN A 190 -13.80 -18.57 -8.93
C ASN A 190 -12.49 -17.79 -8.77
N VAL A 191 -12.01 -17.56 -7.55
CA VAL A 191 -10.72 -16.90 -7.32
C VAL A 191 -9.59 -17.88 -7.59
N SER A 192 -8.83 -17.61 -8.65
CA SER A 192 -7.72 -18.48 -9.07
C SER A 192 -6.39 -18.14 -8.41
N VAL A 193 -6.20 -16.89 -7.95
CA VAL A 193 -4.99 -16.43 -7.26
C VAL A 193 -5.36 -15.49 -6.13
N LEU A 194 -4.75 -15.70 -4.96
CA LEU A 194 -4.80 -14.83 -3.78
C LEU A 194 -3.40 -14.26 -3.52
N ASP A 195 -3.14 -13.07 -4.01
CA ASP A 195 -1.87 -12.37 -3.78
C ASP A 195 -1.82 -11.72 -2.39
N SER A 196 -0.63 -11.43 -1.88
CA SER A 196 -0.44 -10.87 -0.54
C SER A 196 -0.91 -9.41 -0.39
N GLY A 197 -1.12 -8.69 -1.49
CA GLY A 197 -1.53 -7.29 -1.52
C GLY A 197 -2.12 -6.89 -2.87
N ALA A 198 -2.74 -5.70 -2.92
CA ALA A 198 -3.42 -5.19 -4.10
C ALA A 198 -2.49 -5.09 -5.32
N ARG A 199 -1.27 -4.58 -5.13
CA ARG A 199 -0.27 -4.50 -6.21
C ARG A 199 0.11 -5.86 -6.77
N GLY A 200 0.23 -6.89 -5.91
CA GLY A 200 0.46 -8.27 -6.35
C GLY A 200 -0.63 -8.75 -7.30
N SER A 201 -1.90 -8.54 -6.93
CA SER A 201 -3.04 -8.91 -7.77
C SER A 201 -3.08 -8.12 -9.09
N THR A 202 -2.75 -6.82 -9.05
CA THR A 202 -2.60 -6.01 -10.26
C THR A 202 -1.52 -6.59 -11.18
N THR A 203 -0.34 -6.92 -10.65
CA THR A 203 0.74 -7.57 -11.42
C THR A 203 0.29 -8.92 -11.98
N THR A 204 -0.36 -9.75 -11.18
CA THR A 204 -0.89 -11.04 -11.63
C THR A 204 -1.86 -10.88 -12.80
N PHE A 205 -2.77 -9.93 -12.71
CA PHE A 205 -3.76 -9.70 -13.78
C PHE A 205 -3.15 -8.95 -14.96
N VAL A 206 -2.47 -7.82 -14.74
CA VAL A 206 -2.03 -6.90 -15.79
C VAL A 206 -0.77 -7.43 -16.51
N GLU A 207 0.27 -7.79 -15.75
CA GLU A 207 1.57 -8.16 -16.33
C GLU A 207 1.62 -9.65 -16.67
N ASN A 208 1.15 -10.52 -15.77
CA ASN A 208 1.18 -11.96 -15.96
C ASN A 208 0.00 -12.48 -16.78
N LYS A 209 -0.97 -11.60 -17.14
CA LYS A 209 -2.14 -11.90 -17.99
C LYS A 209 -3.02 -13.04 -17.47
N LYS A 210 -3.07 -13.25 -16.14
CA LYS A 210 -3.92 -14.26 -15.51
C LYS A 210 -5.29 -13.69 -15.18
N GLY A 211 -6.30 -14.57 -15.19
CA GLY A 211 -7.68 -14.24 -14.84
C GLY A 211 -8.42 -13.41 -15.89
N ASP A 212 -9.71 -13.31 -15.71
CA ASP A 212 -10.64 -12.60 -16.60
C ASP A 212 -11.03 -11.24 -16.02
N VAL A 213 -11.09 -11.15 -14.69
CA VAL A 213 -11.47 -9.95 -13.94
C VAL A 213 -10.62 -9.79 -12.69
N LEU A 214 -10.15 -8.58 -12.44
CA LEU A 214 -9.51 -8.17 -11.20
C LEU A 214 -10.48 -7.31 -10.40
N ILE A 215 -10.76 -7.69 -9.16
CA ILE A 215 -11.42 -6.81 -8.19
C ILE A 215 -10.35 -5.91 -7.58
N ALA A 216 -10.42 -4.61 -7.85
CA ALA A 216 -9.36 -3.67 -7.55
C ALA A 216 -9.86 -2.37 -6.90
N TRP A 217 -8.95 -1.65 -6.28
CA TRP A 217 -9.10 -0.24 -6.02
C TRP A 217 -9.15 0.55 -7.34
N GLU A 218 -10.00 1.58 -7.40
CA GLU A 218 -10.13 2.43 -8.59
C GLU A 218 -8.79 3.04 -9.03
N ASN A 219 -7.98 3.52 -8.09
CA ASN A 219 -6.67 4.08 -8.42
C ASN A 219 -5.70 3.05 -9.04
N GLU A 220 -5.71 1.78 -8.60
CA GLU A 220 -4.94 0.70 -9.23
C GLU A 220 -5.41 0.44 -10.66
N ALA A 221 -6.74 0.44 -10.88
CA ALA A 221 -7.33 0.28 -12.19
C ALA A 221 -6.98 1.45 -13.11
N LEU A 222 -7.08 2.69 -12.64
CA LEU A 222 -6.70 3.89 -13.40
C LEU A 222 -5.21 3.91 -13.76
N THR A 223 -4.34 3.52 -12.83
CA THR A 223 -2.90 3.38 -13.08
C THR A 223 -2.62 2.32 -14.14
N SER A 224 -3.38 1.21 -14.11
CA SER A 224 -3.27 0.15 -15.12
C SER A 224 -3.71 0.64 -16.50
N LEU A 225 -4.81 1.40 -16.59
CA LEU A 225 -5.26 2.01 -17.85
C LEU A 225 -4.25 3.03 -18.40
N ALA A 226 -3.64 3.84 -17.53
CA ALA A 226 -2.62 4.79 -17.96
C ALA A 226 -1.37 4.10 -18.52
N SER A 227 -1.00 2.93 -17.97
CA SER A 227 0.17 2.16 -18.40
C SER A 227 -0.13 1.28 -19.62
N TYR A 228 -1.38 0.83 -19.79
CA TYR A 228 -1.83 -0.11 -20.83
C TYR A 228 -3.17 0.33 -21.42
N PRO A 229 -3.24 1.48 -22.12
CA PRO A 229 -4.50 2.16 -22.48
C PRO A 229 -5.44 1.34 -23.40
N ASP A 230 -4.91 0.38 -24.15
CA ASP A 230 -5.68 -0.41 -25.10
C ASP A 230 -5.90 -1.87 -24.68
N GLU A 231 -5.54 -2.23 -23.43
CA GLU A 231 -5.59 -3.63 -23.00
C GLU A 231 -6.71 -3.95 -22.01
N TYR A 232 -7.23 -2.93 -21.31
CA TYR A 232 -8.17 -3.11 -20.21
C TYR A 232 -9.32 -2.09 -20.26
N GLU A 233 -10.38 -2.39 -19.53
CA GLU A 233 -11.52 -1.51 -19.26
C GLU A 233 -11.93 -1.60 -17.80
N ILE A 234 -12.44 -0.48 -17.25
CA ILE A 234 -13.02 -0.44 -15.90
C ILE A 234 -14.52 -0.66 -16.00
N VAL A 235 -15.03 -1.54 -15.17
CA VAL A 235 -16.45 -1.73 -14.90
C VAL A 235 -16.71 -1.29 -13.47
N THR A 236 -17.66 -0.36 -13.30
CA THR A 236 -18.10 0.08 -11.98
C THR A 236 -19.30 -0.77 -11.56
N PRO A 237 -19.18 -1.61 -10.53
CA PRO A 237 -20.28 -2.42 -10.05
C PRO A 237 -21.35 -1.58 -9.35
N SER A 238 -22.50 -2.18 -9.06
CA SER A 238 -23.64 -1.51 -8.42
C SER A 238 -23.40 -1.15 -6.94
N VAL A 239 -22.42 -1.75 -6.29
CA VAL A 239 -22.02 -1.51 -4.88
C VAL A 239 -20.51 -1.41 -4.78
#